data_61db4f1ca08a33f0ff01d82f8c2b7a9a
#
_entry.id   61db4f1ca08a33f0ff01d82f8c2b7a9a
#
_cell.length_a   1.000
_cell.length_b   1.000
_cell.length_c   1.000
_cell.angle_alpha   90.00
_cell.angle_beta   90.00
_cell.angle_gamma   90.00
#
_symmetry.space_group_name_H-M   'P 1'
#
loop_
_entity.id
_entity.type
_entity.pdbx_description
1 polymer ?
#
loop_
_entity_poly.entity_id
_entity_poly.type
_entity_poly.pdbx_seq_one_letter_code
_entity_poly.pdbx_strand_id
1 'polypeptide(L)'
;MSYLDSIGAVIAVHPVKPSALPKGVNREIPIPAMEFFMDTTRTFTNMVMNDIFSRFPNIKWIFPHAGAFLSILSDRMSGFSMQFRDSLSTKAPFDFKGDMRHVYFDAAGFAAEKQLKNLLGDVNSENIVYGSDAPYTPDPACIAQTGALENIDYMDETDKENMFTLNAVRLVPRLGEILNIKTLGSTVCYSENELSAKDKANRNFRKMVSKVYNAVFTVKNKKDRKEIEKKVYALK
;
A
#
# COMPACT_ATOMS: atom_id res chain seq x y z
N MET A 1 -16.65 0.11 -18.19
CA MET A 1 -15.71 -0.94 -17.74
C MET A 1 -15.19 -1.78 -18.92
N SER A 2 -16.04 -2.33 -19.79
CA SER A 2 -15.59 -3.19 -20.93
C SER A 2 -14.53 -2.54 -21.82
N TYR A 3 -14.63 -1.24 -22.10
CA TYR A 3 -13.57 -0.54 -22.83
C TYR A 3 -12.24 -0.50 -22.09
N LEU A 4 -12.27 -0.21 -20.78
CA LEU A 4 -11.06 -0.20 -19.96
C LEU A 4 -10.43 -1.60 -19.83
N ASP A 5 -11.26 -2.62 -19.78
CA ASP A 5 -10.82 -4.01 -19.81
C ASP A 5 -10.14 -4.38 -21.14
N SER A 6 -10.75 -3.98 -22.26
CA SER A 6 -10.21 -4.31 -23.60
C SER A 6 -8.82 -3.69 -23.88
N ILE A 7 -8.47 -2.62 -23.20
CA ILE A 7 -7.15 -1.97 -23.31
C ILE A 7 -6.19 -2.31 -22.17
N GLY A 8 -6.58 -3.17 -21.23
CA GLY A 8 -5.76 -3.52 -20.07
C GLY A 8 -5.42 -2.32 -19.19
N ALA A 9 -6.41 -1.46 -18.94
CA ALA A 9 -6.20 -0.21 -18.19
C ALA A 9 -5.64 -0.44 -16.79
N VAL A 10 -4.79 0.46 -16.32
CA VAL A 10 -4.37 0.53 -14.91
C VAL A 10 -5.25 1.54 -14.20
N ILE A 11 -5.90 1.12 -13.13
CA ILE A 11 -6.82 1.94 -12.34
C ILE A 11 -6.34 2.00 -10.89
N ALA A 12 -5.90 3.18 -10.45
CA ALA A 12 -5.66 3.43 -9.03
C ALA A 12 -6.99 3.81 -8.36
N VAL A 13 -7.39 3.02 -7.38
CA VAL A 13 -8.54 3.30 -6.51
C VAL A 13 -8.09 4.25 -5.42
N HIS A 14 -8.89 5.26 -5.11
CA HIS A 14 -8.61 6.14 -3.98
C HIS A 14 -9.86 6.34 -3.13
N PRO A 15 -9.77 6.21 -1.79
CA PRO A 15 -10.89 6.43 -0.91
C PRO A 15 -11.34 7.89 -0.90
N VAL A 16 -12.61 8.09 -0.60
CA VAL A 16 -13.19 9.42 -0.46
C VAL A 16 -13.86 9.57 0.90
N LYS A 17 -14.14 10.81 1.29
CA LYS A 17 -14.94 11.07 2.48
C LYS A 17 -16.32 10.42 2.31
N PRO A 18 -16.73 9.53 3.23
CA PRO A 18 -18.05 8.90 3.15
C PRO A 18 -19.16 9.95 3.26
N SER A 19 -20.24 9.74 2.51
CA SER A 19 -21.41 10.62 2.49
C SER A 19 -22.12 10.70 3.85
N ALA A 20 -22.04 9.63 4.64
CA ALA A 20 -22.59 9.57 5.99
C ALA A 20 -21.64 8.82 6.93
N LEU A 21 -21.50 9.33 8.14
CA LEU A 21 -20.81 8.68 9.25
C LEU A 21 -21.82 8.36 10.36
N PRO A 22 -21.61 7.29 11.12
CA PRO A 22 -22.45 7.03 12.28
C PRO A 22 -22.45 8.23 13.23
N LYS A 23 -23.63 8.62 13.70
CA LYS A 23 -23.79 9.79 14.56
C LYS A 23 -23.00 9.61 15.87
N GLY A 24 -22.16 10.58 16.20
CA GLY A 24 -21.39 10.58 17.44
C GLY A 24 -20.08 9.80 17.39
N VAL A 25 -19.72 9.22 16.23
CA VAL A 25 -18.46 8.50 16.03
C VAL A 25 -17.46 9.40 15.34
N ASN A 26 -16.17 9.26 15.66
CA ASN A 26 -15.04 9.92 15.00
C ASN A 26 -15.07 11.47 14.98
N ARG A 27 -15.67 12.12 15.97
CA ARG A 27 -15.79 13.58 15.98
C ARG A 27 -14.45 14.32 15.94
N GLU A 28 -13.40 13.75 16.53
CA GLU A 28 -12.08 14.38 16.68
C GLU A 28 -11.00 13.65 15.88
N ILE A 29 -11.34 12.57 15.17
CA ILE A 29 -10.41 11.79 14.35
C ILE A 29 -10.46 12.33 12.93
N PRO A 30 -9.32 12.72 12.32
CA PRO A 30 -9.29 13.11 10.92
C PRO A 30 -9.85 11.99 10.02
N ILE A 31 -10.69 12.36 9.06
CA ILE A 31 -11.32 11.42 8.13
C ILE A 31 -10.30 10.45 7.49
N PRO A 32 -9.14 10.92 6.97
CA PRO A 32 -8.15 10.04 6.36
C PRO A 32 -7.58 8.98 7.31
N ALA A 33 -7.54 9.28 8.61
CA ALA A 33 -6.92 8.37 9.59
C ALA A 33 -7.67 7.04 9.79
N MET A 34 -8.97 7.03 9.53
CA MET A 34 -9.79 5.82 9.73
C MET A 34 -10.76 5.56 8.58
N GLU A 35 -11.51 6.59 8.17
CA GLU A 35 -12.62 6.40 7.23
C GLU A 35 -12.13 6.01 5.83
N PHE A 36 -10.95 6.46 5.41
CA PHE A 36 -10.36 6.04 4.14
C PHE A 36 -10.02 4.54 4.14
N PHE A 37 -9.58 4.02 5.27
CA PHE A 37 -9.36 2.58 5.41
C PHE A 37 -10.66 1.78 5.34
N MET A 38 -11.71 2.30 5.98
CA MET A 38 -13.04 1.69 5.90
C MET A 38 -13.60 1.74 4.48
N ASP A 39 -13.42 2.86 3.78
CA ASP A 39 -13.92 3.04 2.42
C ASP A 39 -13.21 2.13 1.42
N THR A 40 -11.88 2.06 1.47
CA THR A 40 -11.08 1.11 0.66
C THR A 40 -11.54 -0.33 0.90
N THR A 41 -11.69 -0.72 2.16
CA THR A 41 -12.11 -2.07 2.54
C THR A 41 -13.51 -2.40 2.02
N ARG A 42 -14.46 -1.48 2.17
CA ARG A 42 -15.83 -1.64 1.65
C ARG A 42 -15.86 -1.70 0.13
N THR A 43 -15.09 -0.84 -0.53
CA THR A 43 -15.00 -0.79 -2.00
C THR A 43 -14.50 -2.11 -2.56
N PHE A 44 -13.37 -2.62 -2.07
CA PHE A 44 -12.84 -3.91 -2.50
C PHE A 44 -13.87 -5.03 -2.26
N THR A 45 -14.42 -5.12 -1.05
CA THR A 45 -15.42 -6.14 -0.70
C THR A 45 -16.64 -6.07 -1.62
N ASN A 46 -17.13 -4.86 -1.92
CA ASN A 46 -18.24 -4.68 -2.85
C ASN A 46 -17.88 -5.11 -4.27
N MET A 47 -16.65 -4.87 -4.72
CA MET A 47 -16.18 -5.32 -6.03
C MET A 47 -16.11 -6.85 -6.12
N VAL A 48 -15.60 -7.52 -5.07
CA VAL A 48 -15.62 -8.99 -4.95
C VAL A 48 -17.05 -9.52 -5.05
N MET A 49 -17.96 -8.96 -4.24
CA MET A 49 -19.37 -9.38 -4.22
C MET A 49 -20.14 -9.17 -5.54
N ASN A 50 -19.64 -8.31 -6.41
CA ASN A 50 -20.20 -8.02 -7.73
C ASN A 50 -19.39 -8.63 -8.88
N ASP A 51 -18.49 -9.58 -8.60
CA ASP A 51 -17.65 -10.28 -9.58
C ASP A 51 -16.83 -9.34 -10.50
N ILE A 52 -16.44 -8.16 -10.00
CA ILE A 52 -15.81 -7.14 -10.86
C ILE A 52 -14.50 -7.64 -11.42
N PHE A 53 -13.69 -8.35 -10.63
CA PHE A 53 -12.38 -8.83 -11.05
C PHE A 53 -12.48 -9.93 -12.10
N SER A 54 -13.41 -10.87 -11.96
CA SER A 54 -13.65 -11.92 -12.95
C SER A 54 -14.38 -11.42 -14.21
N ARG A 55 -15.21 -10.38 -14.07
CA ARG A 55 -15.91 -9.75 -15.22
C ARG A 55 -14.98 -8.86 -16.06
N PHE A 56 -13.94 -8.31 -15.47
CA PHE A 56 -12.98 -7.38 -16.09
C PHE A 56 -11.54 -7.80 -15.74
N PRO A 57 -11.10 -8.98 -16.22
CA PRO A 57 -9.85 -9.61 -15.77
C PRO A 57 -8.58 -8.91 -16.27
N ASN A 58 -8.68 -8.08 -17.33
CA ASN A 58 -7.52 -7.39 -17.88
C ASN A 58 -7.24 -6.05 -17.21
N ILE A 59 -8.18 -5.52 -16.42
CA ILE A 59 -7.97 -4.28 -15.67
C ILE A 59 -7.01 -4.56 -14.52
N LYS A 60 -5.96 -3.75 -14.44
CA LYS A 60 -4.97 -3.78 -13.36
C LYS A 60 -5.37 -2.78 -12.28
N TRP A 61 -5.93 -3.29 -11.20
CA TRP A 61 -6.39 -2.46 -10.08
C TRP A 61 -5.29 -2.23 -9.07
N ILE A 62 -5.09 -1.00 -8.61
CA ILE A 62 -4.19 -0.67 -7.50
C ILE A 62 -5.03 -0.15 -6.35
N PHE A 63 -4.97 -0.83 -5.20
CA PHE A 63 -5.64 -0.42 -3.96
C PHE A 63 -4.65 0.26 -3.01
N PRO A 64 -5.01 1.39 -2.39
CA PRO A 64 -4.10 2.17 -1.57
C PRO A 64 -3.91 1.60 -0.17
N HIS A 65 -2.88 2.12 0.53
CA HIS A 65 -2.64 1.91 1.95
C HIS A 65 -2.47 0.43 2.33
N ALA A 66 -1.69 -0.31 1.55
CA ALA A 66 -1.49 -1.76 1.71
C ALA A 66 -2.81 -2.53 1.89
N GLY A 67 -3.85 -2.14 1.14
CA GLY A 67 -5.17 -2.77 1.17
C GLY A 67 -5.98 -2.49 2.44
N ALA A 68 -5.58 -1.51 3.26
CA ALA A 68 -6.31 -1.11 4.46
C ALA A 68 -6.57 -2.29 5.43
N PHE A 69 -7.82 -2.73 5.64
CA PHE A 69 -8.15 -3.84 6.53
C PHE A 69 -8.35 -5.18 5.82
N LEU A 70 -8.05 -5.29 4.53
CA LEU A 70 -8.36 -6.48 3.73
C LEU A 70 -7.68 -7.74 4.26
N SER A 71 -6.39 -7.70 4.54
CA SER A 71 -5.65 -8.86 5.06
C SER A 71 -6.16 -9.33 6.43
N ILE A 72 -6.55 -8.38 7.30
CA ILE A 72 -7.11 -8.71 8.62
C ILE A 72 -8.48 -9.38 8.49
N LEU A 73 -9.23 -9.04 7.45
CA LEU A 73 -10.57 -9.57 7.20
C LEU A 73 -10.57 -10.80 6.28
N SER A 74 -9.47 -11.12 5.61
CA SER A 74 -9.40 -12.11 4.54
C SER A 74 -9.88 -13.49 4.97
N ASP A 75 -9.41 -14.01 6.12
CA ASP A 75 -9.85 -15.29 6.66
C ASP A 75 -11.34 -15.29 7.03
N ARG A 76 -11.80 -14.21 7.64
CA ARG A 76 -13.20 -14.06 8.00
C ARG A 76 -14.09 -14.04 6.76
N MET A 77 -13.73 -13.28 5.74
CA MET A 77 -14.50 -13.18 4.49
C MET A 77 -14.51 -14.52 3.76
N SER A 78 -13.39 -15.22 3.71
CA SER A 78 -13.31 -16.57 3.13
C SER A 78 -14.17 -17.56 3.88
N GLY A 79 -14.15 -17.54 5.22
CA GLY A 79 -15.01 -18.39 6.05
C GLY A 79 -16.50 -18.11 5.84
N PHE A 80 -16.90 -16.85 5.74
CA PHE A 80 -18.29 -16.47 5.44
C PHE A 80 -18.70 -16.88 4.04
N SER A 81 -17.84 -16.79 3.03
CA SER A 81 -18.13 -17.26 1.68
C SER A 81 -18.46 -18.74 1.65
N MET A 82 -17.78 -19.55 2.45
CA MET A 82 -18.05 -20.98 2.56
C MET A 82 -19.33 -21.28 3.36
N GLN A 83 -19.52 -20.58 4.47
CA GLN A 83 -20.60 -20.86 5.44
C GLN A 83 -21.96 -20.35 4.97
N PHE A 84 -22.01 -19.22 4.28
CA PHE A 84 -23.26 -18.53 3.87
C PHE A 84 -23.48 -18.57 2.36
N ARG A 85 -22.83 -19.50 1.67
CA ARG A 85 -22.91 -19.71 0.23
C ARG A 85 -24.34 -19.63 -0.32
N ASP A 86 -25.27 -20.32 0.33
CA ASP A 86 -26.67 -20.44 -0.13
C ASP A 86 -27.52 -19.23 0.29
N SER A 87 -27.11 -18.49 1.33
CA SER A 87 -27.86 -17.35 1.89
C SER A 87 -27.52 -16.02 1.22
N LEU A 88 -26.33 -15.88 0.65
CA LEU A 88 -25.87 -14.63 0.05
C LEU A 88 -26.38 -14.41 -1.37
N SER A 89 -27.26 -15.29 -1.86
CA SER A 89 -27.89 -15.20 -3.19
C SER A 89 -26.88 -14.98 -4.36
N THR A 90 -25.61 -15.17 -4.14
CA THR A 90 -24.57 -15.07 -5.13
C THR A 90 -24.48 -16.37 -5.92
N LYS A 91 -24.27 -16.26 -7.22
CA LYS A 91 -24.25 -17.41 -8.14
C LYS A 91 -23.12 -18.40 -7.87
N ALA A 92 -22.09 -17.97 -7.17
CA ALA A 92 -20.92 -18.80 -6.79
C ALA A 92 -20.33 -18.29 -5.47
N PRO A 93 -19.60 -19.14 -4.71
CA PRO A 93 -18.78 -18.63 -3.61
C PRO A 93 -17.75 -17.66 -4.18
N PHE A 94 -17.61 -16.50 -3.55
CA PHE A 94 -16.55 -15.56 -3.90
C PHE A 94 -15.20 -16.03 -3.31
N ASP A 95 -14.13 -15.85 -4.07
CA ASP A 95 -12.76 -16.13 -3.63
C ASP A 95 -12.06 -14.82 -3.22
N PHE A 96 -12.32 -14.38 -1.98
CA PHE A 96 -11.79 -13.12 -1.48
C PHE A 96 -10.26 -13.03 -1.56
N LYS A 97 -9.56 -14.12 -1.19
CA LYS A 97 -8.09 -14.17 -1.24
C LYS A 97 -7.57 -14.31 -2.67
N GLY A 98 -8.28 -15.02 -3.53
CA GLY A 98 -7.95 -15.09 -4.95
C GLY A 98 -8.06 -13.73 -5.62
N ASP A 99 -9.12 -12.99 -5.33
CA ASP A 99 -9.30 -11.62 -5.83
C ASP A 99 -8.24 -10.66 -5.27
N MET A 100 -7.80 -10.82 -4.00
CA MET A 100 -6.66 -10.07 -3.47
C MET A 100 -5.37 -10.33 -4.24
N ARG A 101 -5.12 -11.57 -4.66
CA ARG A 101 -3.93 -11.92 -5.46
C ARG A 101 -4.00 -11.44 -6.90
N HIS A 102 -5.19 -11.10 -7.39
CA HIS A 102 -5.41 -10.59 -8.74
C HIS A 102 -5.13 -9.09 -8.87
N VAL A 103 -5.11 -8.33 -7.77
CA VAL A 103 -4.93 -6.88 -7.76
C VAL A 103 -3.57 -6.47 -7.19
N TYR A 104 -3.27 -5.18 -7.29
CA TYR A 104 -2.04 -4.59 -6.76
C TYR A 104 -2.36 -3.69 -5.57
N PHE A 105 -1.36 -3.47 -4.73
CA PHE A 105 -1.48 -2.63 -3.54
C PHE A 105 -0.31 -1.66 -3.46
N ASP A 106 -0.57 -0.40 -3.13
CA ASP A 106 0.52 0.50 -2.81
C ASP A 106 0.92 0.40 -1.33
N ALA A 107 2.14 0.81 -1.03
CA ALA A 107 2.71 0.78 0.31
C ALA A 107 2.60 2.11 1.06
N ALA A 108 1.65 3.00 0.68
CA ALA A 108 1.42 4.26 1.36
C ALA A 108 0.84 4.09 2.77
N GLY A 109 0.83 5.15 3.55
CA GLY A 109 0.03 5.23 4.79
C GLY A 109 0.60 4.50 6.00
N PHE A 110 1.90 4.58 6.29
CA PHE A 110 2.56 3.93 7.44
C PHE A 110 2.46 2.40 7.43
N ALA A 111 2.49 1.80 6.24
CA ALA A 111 2.23 0.38 6.04
C ALA A 111 3.35 -0.56 6.53
N ALA A 112 4.60 -0.09 6.64
CA ALA A 112 5.81 -0.90 6.80
C ALA A 112 5.76 -1.88 7.98
N GLU A 113 5.31 -1.46 9.17
CA GLU A 113 5.46 -2.26 10.38
C GLU A 113 4.45 -3.41 10.51
N LYS A 114 3.21 -3.20 10.08
CA LYS A 114 2.13 -4.15 10.33
C LYS A 114 1.32 -4.50 9.10
N GLN A 115 0.83 -3.50 8.37
CA GLN A 115 -0.11 -3.72 7.27
C GLN A 115 0.52 -4.50 6.12
N LEU A 116 1.68 -4.07 5.63
CA LEU A 116 2.40 -4.73 4.55
C LEU A 116 2.82 -6.14 4.93
N LYS A 117 3.29 -6.34 6.16
CA LYS A 117 3.64 -7.67 6.66
C LYS A 117 2.44 -8.62 6.67
N ASN A 118 1.28 -8.14 7.12
CA ASN A 118 0.05 -8.95 7.11
C ASN A 118 -0.43 -9.20 5.67
N LEU A 119 -0.37 -8.18 4.81
CA LEU A 119 -0.79 -8.29 3.42
C LEU A 119 0.01 -9.35 2.66
N LEU A 120 1.33 -9.42 2.87
CA LEU A 120 2.21 -10.43 2.28
C LEU A 120 1.91 -11.87 2.73
N GLY A 121 1.09 -12.05 3.77
CA GLY A 121 0.51 -13.36 4.12
C GLY A 121 -0.59 -13.84 3.16
N ASP A 122 -1.20 -12.92 2.41
CA ASP A 122 -2.31 -13.20 1.50
C ASP A 122 -1.95 -13.03 0.02
N VAL A 123 -0.96 -12.17 -0.29
CA VAL A 123 -0.56 -11.81 -1.68
C VAL A 123 0.95 -11.93 -1.89
N ASN A 124 1.38 -11.97 -3.15
CA ASN A 124 2.80 -12.04 -3.50
C ASN A 124 3.44 -10.63 -3.47
N SER A 125 4.76 -10.57 -3.27
CA SER A 125 5.53 -9.31 -3.31
C SER A 125 5.41 -8.58 -4.65
N GLU A 126 5.20 -9.31 -5.74
CA GLU A 126 4.96 -8.76 -7.09
C GLU A 126 3.69 -7.92 -7.20
N ASN A 127 2.73 -8.11 -6.27
CA ASN A 127 1.51 -7.33 -6.20
C ASN A 127 1.68 -6.00 -5.44
N ILE A 128 2.85 -5.74 -4.88
CA ILE A 128 3.10 -4.52 -4.09
C ILE A 128 3.85 -3.50 -4.92
N VAL A 129 3.36 -2.27 -4.93
CA VAL A 129 4.02 -1.12 -5.56
C VAL A 129 4.30 -0.03 -4.52
N TYR A 130 5.33 0.76 -4.73
CA TYR A 130 5.60 1.90 -3.87
C TYR A 130 4.59 3.03 -4.12
N GLY A 131 4.09 3.61 -3.04
CA GLY A 131 3.31 4.85 -3.03
C GLY A 131 3.65 5.67 -1.79
N SER A 132 3.72 6.99 -1.91
CA SER A 132 4.04 7.90 -0.81
C SER A 132 2.85 8.66 -0.25
N ASP A 133 1.74 8.67 -0.98
CA ASP A 133 0.56 9.51 -0.71
C ASP A 133 0.87 11.03 -0.72
N ALA A 134 1.97 11.43 -1.40
CA ALA A 134 2.24 12.86 -1.63
C ALA A 134 1.23 13.45 -2.62
N PRO A 135 0.81 14.72 -2.45
CA PRO A 135 1.22 15.69 -1.44
C PRO A 135 0.38 15.69 -0.15
N TYR A 136 -0.58 14.75 -0.01
CA TYR A 136 -1.46 14.69 1.16
C TYR A 136 -0.70 14.26 2.43
N THR A 137 0.23 13.33 2.28
CA THR A 137 1.19 13.02 3.34
C THR A 137 2.36 14.01 3.26
N PRO A 138 2.67 14.76 4.34
CA PRO A 138 3.76 15.74 4.36
C PRO A 138 5.14 15.12 4.08
N ASP A 139 6.03 15.87 3.42
CA ASP A 139 7.37 15.39 3.02
C ASP A 139 8.15 14.65 4.12
N PRO A 140 8.24 15.16 5.38
CA PRO A 140 8.95 14.43 6.43
C PRO A 140 8.38 13.06 6.73
N ALA A 141 7.05 12.91 6.61
CA ALA A 141 6.37 11.63 6.78
C ALA A 141 6.62 10.71 5.59
N CYS A 142 6.60 11.22 4.35
CA CYS A 142 6.96 10.45 3.15
C CYS A 142 8.40 9.91 3.25
N ILE A 143 9.35 10.76 3.65
CA ILE A 143 10.75 10.36 3.85
C ILE A 143 10.87 9.29 4.93
N ALA A 144 10.16 9.44 6.05
CA ALA A 144 10.17 8.48 7.15
C ALA A 144 9.58 7.13 6.73
N GLN A 145 8.47 7.14 6.00
CA GLN A 145 7.82 5.92 5.48
C GLN A 145 8.72 5.20 4.48
N THR A 146 9.33 5.94 3.54
CA THR A 146 10.30 5.37 2.59
C THR A 146 11.44 4.70 3.35
N GLY A 147 12.03 5.40 4.33
CA GLY A 147 13.10 4.83 5.14
C GLY A 147 12.65 3.63 5.99
N ALA A 148 11.40 3.57 6.43
CA ALA A 148 10.86 2.40 7.10
C ALA A 148 10.74 1.21 6.13
N LEU A 149 10.18 1.40 4.94
CA LEU A 149 10.06 0.36 3.91
C LEU A 149 11.43 -0.17 3.44
N GLU A 150 12.43 0.70 3.29
CA GLU A 150 13.81 0.27 2.95
C GLU A 150 14.45 -0.62 4.02
N ASN A 151 13.99 -0.56 5.26
CA ASN A 151 14.61 -1.27 6.41
C ASN A 151 13.74 -2.37 7.00
N ILE A 152 12.66 -2.79 6.33
CA ILE A 152 11.89 -3.98 6.74
C ILE A 152 12.76 -5.23 6.60
N ASP A 153 12.54 -6.21 7.48
CA ASP A 153 13.31 -7.46 7.56
C ASP A 153 12.54 -8.69 7.05
N TYR A 154 11.27 -8.52 6.69
CA TYR A 154 10.39 -9.59 6.23
C TYR A 154 10.23 -9.63 4.69
N MET A 155 10.97 -8.83 3.96
CA MET A 155 11.16 -8.90 2.50
C MET A 155 12.65 -8.91 2.20
N ASP A 156 13.06 -9.69 1.22
CA ASP A 156 14.45 -9.65 0.74
C ASP A 156 14.74 -8.37 -0.08
N GLU A 157 16.00 -8.11 -0.39
CA GLU A 157 16.41 -6.91 -1.11
C GLU A 157 15.86 -6.85 -2.53
N THR A 158 15.70 -8.02 -3.19
CA THR A 158 15.13 -8.11 -4.54
C THR A 158 13.64 -7.73 -4.53
N ASP A 159 12.90 -8.23 -3.56
CA ASP A 159 11.49 -7.91 -3.40
C ASP A 159 11.27 -6.43 -3.06
N LYS A 160 12.12 -5.85 -2.21
CA LYS A 160 12.09 -4.41 -1.92
C LYS A 160 12.36 -3.57 -3.17
N GLU A 161 13.37 -3.94 -3.96
CA GLU A 161 13.68 -3.26 -5.19
C GLU A 161 12.54 -3.36 -6.21
N ASN A 162 11.95 -4.54 -6.34
CA ASN A 162 10.76 -4.76 -7.17
C ASN A 162 9.61 -3.84 -6.72
N MET A 163 9.31 -3.78 -5.43
CA MET A 163 8.28 -2.91 -4.87
C MET A 163 8.54 -1.44 -5.19
N PHE A 164 9.78 -0.97 -5.04
CA PHE A 164 10.12 0.43 -5.30
C PHE A 164 10.15 0.80 -6.78
N THR A 165 10.36 -0.16 -7.69
CA THR A 165 10.63 0.14 -9.10
C THR A 165 9.96 -0.81 -10.08
N LEU A 166 10.35 -2.10 -10.10
CA LEU A 166 10.04 -2.99 -11.22
C LEU A 166 8.58 -3.40 -11.28
N ASN A 167 7.88 -3.50 -10.15
CA ASN A 167 6.46 -3.84 -10.15
C ASN A 167 5.62 -2.73 -10.82
N ALA A 168 5.96 -1.45 -10.59
CA ALA A 168 5.34 -0.34 -11.29
C ALA A 168 5.62 -0.35 -12.80
N VAL A 169 6.84 -0.74 -13.20
CA VAL A 169 7.21 -0.87 -14.61
C VAL A 169 6.48 -2.05 -15.28
N ARG A 170 6.29 -3.18 -14.57
CA ARG A 170 5.46 -4.30 -15.07
C ARG A 170 4.00 -3.88 -15.28
N LEU A 171 3.46 -3.05 -14.39
CA LEU A 171 2.11 -2.49 -14.51
C LEU A 171 1.99 -1.53 -15.69
N VAL A 172 2.96 -0.65 -15.87
CA VAL A 172 2.99 0.40 -16.88
C VAL A 172 4.33 0.33 -17.64
N PRO A 173 4.46 -0.55 -18.65
CA PRO A 173 5.73 -0.79 -19.37
C PRO A 173 6.37 0.49 -19.95
N ARG A 174 5.55 1.47 -20.35
CA ARG A 174 6.03 2.77 -20.83
C ARG A 174 6.90 3.52 -19.80
N LEU A 175 6.72 3.26 -18.50
CA LEU A 175 7.62 3.83 -17.48
C LEU A 175 9.05 3.32 -17.63
N GLY A 176 9.22 2.04 -17.97
CA GLY A 176 10.53 1.46 -18.22
C GLY A 176 11.24 2.14 -19.39
N GLU A 177 10.52 2.44 -20.47
CA GLU A 177 11.04 3.17 -21.63
C GLU A 177 11.45 4.61 -21.25
N ILE A 178 10.56 5.35 -20.56
CA ILE A 178 10.82 6.74 -20.14
C ILE A 178 11.99 6.85 -19.17
N LEU A 179 12.08 5.91 -18.23
CA LEU A 179 13.09 5.90 -17.18
C LEU A 179 14.37 5.14 -17.59
N ASN A 180 14.42 4.60 -18.82
CA ASN A 180 15.50 3.76 -19.32
C ASN A 180 15.82 2.56 -18.40
N ILE A 181 14.78 1.98 -17.82
CA ILE A 181 14.88 0.80 -16.97
C ILE A 181 14.74 -0.45 -17.83
N LYS A 182 15.77 -1.27 -17.91
CA LYS A 182 15.74 -2.53 -18.63
C LYS A 182 14.94 -3.56 -17.83
N THR A 183 13.75 -3.92 -18.33
CA THR A 183 12.75 -4.69 -17.59
C THR A 183 12.83 -6.20 -17.71
N LEU A 184 13.67 -6.79 -18.50
CA LEU A 184 13.62 -8.24 -18.71
C LEU A 184 14.99 -8.89 -18.51
N GLY A 185 15.11 -9.69 -17.46
CA GLY A 185 16.22 -10.63 -17.26
C GLY A 185 17.46 -10.06 -16.59
N SER A 186 17.51 -8.78 -16.28
CA SER A 186 18.52 -8.23 -15.39
C SER A 186 17.86 -7.90 -14.05
N THR A 187 18.08 -8.75 -13.08
CA THR A 187 18.02 -8.35 -11.69
C THR A 187 18.97 -7.17 -11.57
N VAL A 188 18.44 -5.96 -11.54
CA VAL A 188 19.26 -4.81 -11.13
C VAL A 188 19.35 -4.92 -9.61
N CYS A 189 20.14 -5.88 -9.15
CA CYS A 189 20.56 -5.94 -7.77
C CYS A 189 21.47 -4.76 -7.52
N TYR A 190 20.96 -3.69 -6.98
CA TYR A 190 21.77 -2.72 -6.30
C TYR A 190 22.22 -3.35 -4.98
N SER A 191 23.24 -4.19 -5.02
CA SER A 191 23.92 -4.56 -3.78
C SER A 191 24.35 -3.25 -3.09
N GLU A 192 24.39 -3.22 -1.76
CA GLU A 192 24.88 -2.04 -1.04
C GLU A 192 26.26 -1.56 -1.55
N ASN A 193 27.04 -2.48 -2.15
CA ASN A 193 28.33 -2.19 -2.74
C ASN A 193 28.25 -1.41 -4.06
N GLU A 194 27.13 -1.50 -4.79
CA GLU A 194 26.94 -0.86 -6.09
C GLU A 194 26.30 0.54 -5.99
N LEU A 195 25.74 0.87 -4.82
CA LEU A 195 25.18 2.20 -4.59
C LEU A 195 26.28 3.26 -4.59
N SER A 196 26.03 4.36 -5.28
CA SER A 196 26.91 5.54 -5.22
C SER A 196 27.00 6.06 -3.77
N ALA A 197 28.08 6.79 -3.45
CA ALA A 197 28.23 7.44 -2.14
C ALA A 197 27.05 8.36 -1.80
N LYS A 198 26.47 9.02 -2.82
CA LYS A 198 25.27 9.88 -2.68
C LYS A 198 24.04 9.06 -2.31
N ASP A 199 23.83 7.90 -2.94
CA ASP A 199 22.66 7.05 -2.65
C ASP A 199 22.77 6.41 -1.27
N LYS A 200 23.97 5.98 -0.86
CA LYS A 200 24.22 5.51 0.51
C LYS A 200 23.95 6.60 1.55
N ALA A 201 24.38 7.84 1.28
CA ALA A 201 24.12 8.98 2.16
C ALA A 201 22.61 9.28 2.25
N ASN A 202 21.89 9.26 1.13
CA ASN A 202 20.44 9.45 1.09
C ASN A 202 19.70 8.34 1.84
N ARG A 203 20.11 7.07 1.68
CA ARG A 203 19.53 5.92 2.39
C ARG A 203 19.75 6.06 3.90
N ASN A 204 20.95 6.42 4.33
CA ASN A 204 21.25 6.66 5.73
C ASN A 204 20.46 7.84 6.31
N PHE A 205 20.27 8.90 5.54
CA PHE A 205 19.44 10.04 5.93
C PHE A 205 17.97 9.60 6.14
N ARG A 206 17.37 8.89 5.18
CA ARG A 206 15.99 8.38 5.31
C ARG A 206 15.84 7.45 6.50
N LYS A 207 16.81 6.57 6.75
CA LYS A 207 16.85 5.69 7.93
C LYS A 207 16.90 6.48 9.25
N MET A 208 17.68 7.54 9.29
CA MET A 208 17.73 8.44 10.46
C MET A 208 16.39 9.14 10.66
N VAL A 209 15.81 9.72 9.60
CA VAL A 209 14.50 10.39 9.66
C VAL A 209 13.40 9.43 10.11
N SER A 210 13.39 8.20 9.59
CA SER A 210 12.44 7.16 10.01
C SER A 210 12.55 6.85 11.51
N LYS A 211 13.76 6.67 12.03
CA LYS A 211 13.99 6.43 13.46
C LYS A 211 13.49 7.59 14.33
N VAL A 212 13.80 8.83 13.94
CA VAL A 212 13.38 10.02 14.67
C VAL A 212 11.85 10.18 14.60
N TYR A 213 11.27 9.96 13.41
CA TYR A 213 9.82 10.04 13.22
C TYR A 213 9.07 9.01 14.10
N ASN A 214 9.53 7.76 14.10
CA ASN A 214 8.95 6.72 14.94
C ASN A 214 9.11 7.01 16.44
N ALA A 215 10.23 7.62 16.86
CA ALA A 215 10.43 8.04 18.24
C ALA A 215 9.38 9.06 18.70
N VAL A 216 8.88 9.94 17.82
CA VAL A 216 7.81 10.90 18.14
C VAL A 216 6.53 10.19 18.58
N PHE A 217 6.18 9.07 17.95
CA PHE A 217 4.97 8.30 18.28
C PHE A 217 5.10 7.50 19.58
N THR A 218 6.32 7.23 20.04
CA THR A 218 6.56 6.49 21.30
C THR A 218 6.64 7.39 22.53
N VAL A 219 6.79 8.70 22.32
CA VAL A 219 6.89 9.68 23.42
C VAL A 219 5.52 9.91 24.07
N LYS A 220 5.38 9.54 25.34
CA LYS A 220 4.14 9.69 26.11
C LYS A 220 3.89 11.14 26.56
N ASN A 221 4.94 11.95 26.71
CA ASN A 221 4.84 13.33 27.19
C ASN A 221 4.65 14.30 26.03
N LYS A 222 3.55 15.04 26.06
CA LYS A 222 3.18 16.01 25.00
C LYS A 222 4.23 17.14 24.80
N LYS A 223 4.97 17.50 25.85
CA LYS A 223 6.01 18.54 25.77
C LYS A 223 7.23 18.04 25.01
N ASP A 224 7.71 16.84 25.33
CA ASP A 224 8.86 16.22 24.69
C ASP A 224 8.57 15.89 23.23
N ARG A 225 7.32 15.48 22.94
CA ARG A 225 6.86 15.25 21.58
C ARG A 225 6.98 16.51 20.71
N LYS A 226 6.52 17.67 21.20
CA LYS A 226 6.62 18.93 20.46
C LYS A 226 8.07 19.35 20.17
N GLU A 227 8.99 19.06 21.10
CA GLU A 227 10.41 19.35 20.90
C GLU A 227 11.03 18.47 19.80
N ILE A 228 10.69 17.19 19.79
CA ILE A 228 11.15 16.24 18.76
C ILE A 228 10.55 16.61 17.39
N GLU A 229 9.26 16.94 17.34
CA GLU A 229 8.59 17.41 16.11
C GLU A 229 9.30 18.62 15.53
N LYS A 230 9.66 19.62 16.34
CA LYS A 230 10.45 20.78 15.88
C LYS A 230 11.79 20.37 15.27
N LYS A 231 12.49 19.39 15.86
CA LYS A 231 13.76 18.89 15.32
C LYS A 231 13.58 18.17 13.99
N VAL A 232 12.50 17.39 13.83
CA VAL A 232 12.17 16.71 12.55
C VAL A 232 11.89 17.74 11.44
N TYR A 233 11.09 18.76 11.73
CA TYR A 233 10.79 19.81 10.74
C TYR A 233 11.96 20.75 10.42
N ALA A 234 12.99 20.78 11.28
CA ALA A 234 14.22 21.55 11.05
C ALA A 234 15.27 20.80 10.18
N LEU A 235 14.99 19.56 9.80
CA LEU A 235 15.85 18.75 8.91
C LEU A 235 15.60 19.02 7.41
N LYS A 236 14.86 20.11 7.09
CA LYS A 236 14.62 20.57 5.71
C LYS A 236 15.86 21.28 5.15
#